data_3f6d54861ce666bdbf9c45341e1a028f
#
_entry.id   3f6d54861ce666bdbf9c45341e1a028f
#
_cell.length_a   1.000
_cell.length_b   1.000
_cell.length_c   1.000
_cell.angle_alpha   90.00
_cell.angle_beta   90.00
_cell.angle_gamma   90.00
#
_symmetry.space_group_name_H-M   'P 1'
#
loop_
_entity.id
_entity.type
_entity.pdbx_description
1 polymer ?
#
loop_
_entity_poly.entity_id
_entity_poly.type
_entity_poly.pdbx_seq_one_letter_code
_entity_poly.pdbx_strand_id
1 'polypeptide(L)'
;DLGLFRPRGTGRPYVIMMPPPNVTAHLHMGHGLNNSVQDVMIRFERMRGRDCLWVPGTDHAGIATQNVVEKLLAKEGKTRFDVGRAAFEERVKRHVEATGPVILEQLRSLGVSADWDHTYYTFSEELSRAVREVFVRWFAAGLIYRGKYIINWCPRCLTALSNEEAEKEETDGSLWRVRYPLEDGSGQIIV
;
A
#
# COMPACT_ATOMS: atom_id res chain seq x y z
N ASP A 1 9.72 -16.26 23.08
CA ASP A 1 10.60 -16.00 21.94
C ASP A 1 12.06 -16.10 22.40
N LEU A 2 12.87 -16.98 21.77
CA LEU A 2 14.28 -17.18 22.12
C LEU A 2 15.22 -16.16 21.44
N GLY A 3 14.70 -15.20 20.70
CA GLY A 3 15.47 -14.20 19.97
C GLY A 3 16.42 -14.77 18.91
N LEU A 4 16.12 -15.98 18.39
CA LEU A 4 17.01 -16.72 17.49
C LEU A 4 17.20 -16.03 16.12
N PHE A 5 16.30 -15.15 15.75
CA PHE A 5 16.29 -14.48 14.44
C PHE A 5 16.74 -13.02 14.52
N ARG A 6 17.15 -12.55 15.70
CA ARG A 6 17.70 -11.21 15.89
C ARG A 6 19.10 -11.07 15.26
N PRO A 7 19.47 -9.88 14.78
CA PRO A 7 20.85 -9.58 14.43
C PRO A 7 21.79 -9.80 15.64
N ARG A 8 22.97 -10.30 15.38
CA ARG A 8 23.99 -10.56 16.41
C ARG A 8 24.96 -9.40 16.62
N GLY A 9 24.90 -8.39 15.76
CA GLY A 9 25.82 -7.26 15.76
C GLY A 9 27.25 -7.62 15.30
N THR A 10 27.42 -8.80 14.71
CA THR A 10 28.72 -9.30 14.26
C THR A 10 28.64 -9.88 12.86
N GLY A 11 29.66 -9.62 12.04
CA GLY A 11 29.70 -10.07 10.66
C GLY A 11 29.20 -9.04 9.64
N ARG A 12 29.27 -9.43 8.35
CA ARG A 12 28.77 -8.57 7.27
C ARG A 12 27.23 -8.55 7.28
N PRO A 13 26.59 -7.38 7.29
CA PRO A 13 25.14 -7.29 7.34
C PRO A 13 24.46 -7.85 6.09
N TYR A 14 23.31 -8.47 6.27
CA TYR A 14 22.38 -8.87 5.22
C TYR A 14 20.95 -8.57 5.68
N VAL A 15 20.28 -7.64 5.01
CA VAL A 15 18.99 -7.10 5.43
C VAL A 15 17.94 -7.35 4.36
N ILE A 16 16.78 -7.86 4.78
CA ILE A 16 15.56 -7.91 3.97
C ILE A 16 14.47 -7.12 4.68
N MET A 17 13.88 -6.16 3.96
CA MET A 17 12.60 -5.57 4.35
C MET A 17 11.50 -6.43 3.71
N MET A 18 10.67 -7.06 4.51
CA MET A 18 9.54 -7.85 4.01
C MET A 18 8.58 -6.91 3.28
N PRO A 19 8.18 -7.20 2.02
CA PRO A 19 7.04 -6.51 1.42
C PRO A 19 5.81 -6.71 2.29
N PRO A 20 5.25 -5.64 2.90
CA PRO A 20 4.26 -5.79 3.94
C PRO A 20 2.90 -6.20 3.35
N PRO A 21 2.27 -7.29 3.83
CA PRO A 21 0.92 -7.63 3.41
C PRO A 21 -0.09 -6.55 3.78
N ASN A 22 -1.06 -6.33 2.89
CA ASN A 22 -2.18 -5.42 3.12
C ASN A 22 -3.11 -5.94 4.22
N VAL A 23 -3.51 -5.07 5.16
CA VAL A 23 -4.44 -5.42 6.25
C VAL A 23 -5.91 -5.50 5.79
N THR A 24 -6.13 -6.04 4.61
CA THR A 24 -7.47 -6.18 3.99
C THR A 24 -8.12 -7.54 4.25
N ALA A 25 -7.31 -8.60 4.36
CA ALA A 25 -7.76 -9.98 4.52
C ALA A 25 -6.62 -10.89 5.03
N HIS A 26 -6.94 -12.19 5.19
CA HIS A 26 -5.95 -13.23 5.46
C HIS A 26 -4.93 -13.39 4.33
N LEU A 27 -3.76 -13.95 4.66
CA LEU A 27 -2.74 -14.28 3.68
C LEU A 27 -3.26 -15.33 2.68
N HIS A 28 -2.75 -15.28 1.47
CA HIS A 28 -3.02 -16.25 0.41
C HIS A 28 -1.69 -16.88 -0.07
N MET A 29 -1.79 -17.87 -0.97
CA MET A 29 -0.62 -18.63 -1.47
C MET A 29 0.48 -17.75 -2.07
N GLY A 30 0.14 -16.61 -2.69
CA GLY A 30 1.13 -15.65 -3.19
C GLY A 30 2.01 -15.07 -2.10
N HIS A 31 1.42 -14.75 -0.94
CA HIS A 31 2.18 -14.32 0.24
C HIS A 31 3.07 -15.46 0.77
N GLY A 32 2.54 -16.69 0.82
CA GLY A 32 3.30 -17.87 1.21
C GLY A 32 4.53 -18.08 0.34
N LEU A 33 4.38 -18.04 -0.98
CA LEU A 33 5.49 -18.17 -1.92
C LEU A 33 6.54 -17.06 -1.74
N ASN A 34 6.10 -15.81 -1.72
CA ASN A 34 7.01 -14.66 -1.57
C ASN A 34 7.83 -14.75 -0.28
N ASN A 35 7.18 -15.05 0.84
CA ASN A 35 7.86 -15.15 2.13
C ASN A 35 8.76 -16.39 2.22
N SER A 36 8.37 -17.51 1.62
CA SER A 36 9.22 -18.73 1.59
C SER A 36 10.52 -18.48 0.83
N VAL A 37 10.49 -17.78 -0.31
CA VAL A 37 11.69 -17.44 -1.07
C VAL A 37 12.62 -16.54 -0.24
N GLN A 38 12.09 -15.52 0.40
CA GLN A 38 12.87 -14.64 1.28
C GLN A 38 13.43 -15.40 2.48
N ASP A 39 12.66 -16.31 3.07
CA ASP A 39 13.08 -17.10 4.22
C ASP A 39 14.24 -18.05 3.87
N VAL A 40 14.22 -18.68 2.70
CA VAL A 40 15.35 -19.48 2.21
C VAL A 40 16.59 -18.62 2.09
N MET A 41 16.51 -17.42 1.52
CA MET A 41 17.64 -16.53 1.37
C MET A 41 18.21 -16.08 2.72
N ILE A 42 17.37 -15.65 3.65
CA ILE A 42 17.82 -15.16 4.95
C ILE A 42 18.44 -16.30 5.81
N ARG A 43 17.86 -17.50 5.76
CA ARG A 43 18.43 -18.68 6.44
C ARG A 43 19.77 -19.08 5.85
N PHE A 44 19.90 -19.09 4.52
CA PHE A 44 21.14 -19.38 3.84
C PHE A 44 22.25 -18.41 4.28
N GLU A 45 21.98 -17.12 4.31
CA GLU A 45 22.95 -16.11 4.69
C GLU A 45 23.31 -16.18 6.20
N ARG A 46 22.37 -16.56 7.07
CA ARG A 46 22.68 -16.86 8.48
C ARG A 46 23.63 -18.04 8.62
N MET A 47 23.43 -19.11 7.85
CA MET A 47 24.33 -20.27 7.85
C MET A 47 25.73 -19.93 7.35
N ARG A 48 25.85 -18.91 6.48
CA ARG A 48 27.14 -18.36 6.02
C ARG A 48 27.81 -17.44 7.02
N GLY A 49 27.21 -17.23 8.20
CA GLY A 49 27.78 -16.39 9.26
C GLY A 49 27.56 -14.88 9.07
N ARG A 50 26.62 -14.48 8.18
CA ARG A 50 26.26 -13.07 8.08
C ARG A 50 25.40 -12.61 9.25
N ASP A 51 25.48 -11.31 9.53
CA ASP A 51 24.58 -10.65 10.47
C ASP A 51 23.26 -10.29 9.76
N CYS A 52 22.25 -11.13 9.98
CA CYS A 52 21.02 -11.08 9.21
C CYS A 52 19.90 -10.40 9.97
N LEU A 53 19.22 -9.46 9.29
CA LEU A 53 17.99 -8.82 9.76
C LEU A 53 16.90 -8.99 8.70
N TRP A 54 15.81 -9.63 9.05
CA TRP A 54 14.60 -9.67 8.23
C TRP A 54 13.46 -9.00 9.00
N VAL A 55 13.04 -7.82 8.50
CA VAL A 55 12.07 -6.96 9.17
C VAL A 55 10.67 -7.27 8.65
N PRO A 56 9.78 -7.85 9.48
CA PRO A 56 8.40 -8.12 9.10
C PRO A 56 7.53 -6.87 9.30
N GLY A 57 6.42 -6.78 8.56
CA GLY A 57 5.50 -5.66 8.71
C GLY A 57 4.15 -5.91 8.07
N THR A 58 3.25 -4.93 8.22
CA THR A 58 1.93 -4.89 7.59
C THR A 58 1.68 -3.54 6.94
N ASP A 59 0.91 -3.55 5.84
CA ASP A 59 0.55 -2.34 5.10
C ASP A 59 -0.90 -1.93 5.42
N HIS A 60 -1.10 -0.65 5.72
CA HIS A 60 -2.43 -0.06 5.93
C HIS A 60 -3.29 -0.04 4.65
N ALA A 61 -2.69 -0.15 3.46
CA ALA A 61 -3.32 -0.29 2.15
C ALA A 61 -4.36 0.80 1.79
N GLY A 62 -4.49 1.85 2.58
CA GLY A 62 -5.31 3.05 2.32
C GLY A 62 -6.71 2.75 1.77
N ILE A 63 -6.91 3.03 0.49
CA ILE A 63 -8.19 2.89 -0.23
C ILE A 63 -8.74 1.46 -0.18
N ALA A 64 -7.89 0.46 -0.33
CA ALA A 64 -8.32 -0.94 -0.31
C ALA A 64 -8.92 -1.35 1.04
N THR A 65 -8.31 -0.94 2.15
CA THR A 65 -8.83 -1.17 3.50
C THR A 65 -10.13 -0.42 3.74
N GLN A 66 -10.23 0.85 3.31
CA GLN A 66 -11.47 1.61 3.38
C GLN A 66 -12.59 0.92 2.60
N ASN A 67 -12.30 0.39 1.40
CA ASN A 67 -13.28 -0.33 0.59
C ASN A 67 -13.79 -1.61 1.28
N VAL A 68 -12.94 -2.32 2.02
CA VAL A 68 -13.38 -3.47 2.84
C VAL A 68 -14.37 -3.01 3.91
N VAL A 69 -14.06 -1.92 4.62
CA VAL A 69 -14.94 -1.38 5.67
C VAL A 69 -16.25 -0.82 5.09
N GLU A 70 -16.22 -0.21 3.90
CA GLU A 70 -17.43 0.19 3.19
C GLU A 70 -18.33 -1.01 2.86
N LYS A 71 -17.75 -2.14 2.42
CA LYS A 71 -18.51 -3.37 2.17
C LYS A 71 -19.12 -3.94 3.45
N LEU A 72 -18.46 -3.79 4.60
CA LEU A 72 -19.02 -4.19 5.90
C LEU A 72 -20.18 -3.26 6.29
N LEU A 73 -20.06 -1.94 6.11
CA LEU A 73 -21.13 -0.98 6.32
C LEU A 73 -22.35 -1.25 5.43
N ALA A 74 -22.11 -1.60 4.16
CA ALA A 74 -23.19 -1.92 3.22
C ALA A 74 -24.04 -3.12 3.69
N LYS A 75 -23.43 -4.11 4.38
CA LYS A 75 -24.18 -5.22 5.02
C LYS A 75 -25.07 -4.75 6.17
N GLU A 76 -24.73 -3.62 6.80
CA GLU A 76 -25.55 -2.97 7.83
C GLU A 76 -26.59 -2.00 7.20
N GLY A 77 -26.66 -1.91 5.87
CA GLY A 77 -27.54 -0.96 5.16
C GLY A 77 -27.08 0.50 5.26
N LYS A 78 -25.79 0.74 5.51
CA LYS A 78 -25.21 2.06 5.71
C LYS A 78 -24.09 2.33 4.70
N THR A 79 -23.86 3.62 4.44
CA THR A 79 -22.72 4.13 3.70
C THR A 79 -21.74 4.86 4.63
N ARG A 80 -20.54 5.15 4.15
CA ARG A 80 -19.57 5.98 4.89
C ARG A 80 -20.07 7.40 5.15
N PHE A 81 -20.99 7.90 4.30
CA PHE A 81 -21.60 9.23 4.44
C PHE A 81 -22.64 9.26 5.56
N ASP A 82 -23.39 8.16 5.75
CA ASP A 82 -24.40 8.06 6.81
C ASP A 82 -23.77 8.05 8.21
N VAL A 83 -22.60 7.42 8.34
CA VAL A 83 -21.89 7.34 9.63
C VAL A 83 -21.01 8.56 9.88
N GLY A 84 -20.62 9.28 8.84
CA GLY A 84 -19.71 10.42 8.91
C GLY A 84 -18.24 10.02 9.06
N ARG A 85 -17.35 10.99 8.82
CA ARG A 85 -15.90 10.76 8.70
C ARG A 85 -15.27 10.14 9.96
N ALA A 86 -15.52 10.72 11.11
CA ALA A 86 -14.90 10.28 12.37
C ALA A 86 -15.27 8.83 12.73
N ALA A 87 -16.56 8.47 12.60
CA ALA A 87 -16.99 7.10 12.88
C ALA A 87 -16.51 6.11 11.81
N PHE A 88 -16.33 6.55 10.56
CA PHE A 88 -15.75 5.72 9.51
C PHE A 88 -14.28 5.46 9.76
N GLU A 89 -13.48 6.48 10.06
CA GLU A 89 -12.06 6.35 10.42
C GLU A 89 -11.84 5.41 11.61
N GLU A 90 -12.68 5.53 12.64
CA GLU A 90 -12.63 4.62 13.80
C GLU A 90 -12.94 3.16 13.43
N ARG A 91 -13.88 2.93 12.51
CA ARG A 91 -14.15 1.56 12.00
C ARG A 91 -12.99 1.00 11.19
N VAL A 92 -12.35 1.82 10.36
CA VAL A 92 -11.15 1.43 9.62
C VAL A 92 -10.03 1.05 10.59
N LYS A 93 -9.80 1.86 11.62
CA LYS A 93 -8.80 1.60 12.66
C LYS A 93 -9.05 0.27 13.38
N ARG A 94 -10.27 0.02 13.82
CA ARG A 94 -10.63 -1.26 14.44
C ARG A 94 -10.43 -2.46 13.52
N HIS A 95 -10.75 -2.32 12.24
CA HIS A 95 -10.52 -3.37 11.25
C HIS A 95 -9.03 -3.70 11.14
N VAL A 96 -8.18 -2.67 11.06
CA VAL A 96 -6.71 -2.83 11.00
C VAL A 96 -6.17 -3.49 12.27
N GLU A 97 -6.62 -3.03 13.45
CA GLU A 97 -6.23 -3.59 14.76
C GLU A 97 -6.63 -5.06 14.91
N ALA A 98 -7.73 -5.47 14.32
CA ALA A 98 -8.16 -6.86 14.32
C ALA A 98 -7.41 -7.73 13.29
N THR A 99 -7.10 -7.20 12.11
CA THR A 99 -6.55 -7.97 10.98
C THR A 99 -5.02 -8.08 11.05
N GLY A 100 -4.34 -7.00 11.43
CA GLY A 100 -2.87 -6.96 11.46
C GLY A 100 -2.23 -8.07 12.30
N PRO A 101 -2.63 -8.30 13.56
CA PRO A 101 -2.10 -9.39 14.38
C PRO A 101 -2.33 -10.77 13.76
N VAL A 102 -3.48 -11.00 13.10
CA VAL A 102 -3.78 -12.28 12.44
C VAL A 102 -2.80 -12.56 11.30
N ILE A 103 -2.47 -11.54 10.49
CA ILE A 103 -1.48 -11.66 9.41
C ILE A 103 -0.10 -12.03 9.97
N LEU A 104 0.34 -11.36 11.03
CA LEU A 104 1.63 -11.66 11.65
C LEU A 104 1.67 -13.07 12.25
N GLU A 105 0.56 -13.53 12.84
CA GLU A 105 0.44 -14.88 13.37
C GLU A 105 0.45 -15.94 12.25
N GLN A 106 -0.19 -15.67 11.12
CA GLN A 106 -0.13 -16.54 9.95
C GLN A 106 1.32 -16.65 9.41
N LEU A 107 2.09 -15.55 9.39
CA LEU A 107 3.50 -15.59 9.01
C LEU A 107 4.34 -16.41 10.01
N ARG A 108 4.07 -16.29 11.31
CA ARG A 108 4.73 -17.13 12.35
C ARG A 108 4.39 -18.61 12.16
N SER A 109 3.13 -18.91 11.87
CA SER A 109 2.66 -20.29 11.63
C SER A 109 3.28 -20.93 10.40
N LEU A 110 3.64 -20.13 9.38
CA LEU A 110 4.43 -20.56 8.22
C LEU A 110 5.90 -20.85 8.57
N GLY A 111 6.34 -20.52 9.78
CA GLY A 111 7.73 -20.69 10.21
C GLY A 111 8.68 -19.61 9.68
N VAL A 112 8.17 -18.44 9.31
CA VAL A 112 8.96 -17.30 8.83
C VAL A 112 9.99 -16.89 9.89
N SER A 113 11.27 -16.89 9.53
CA SER A 113 12.39 -16.60 10.44
C SER A 113 12.75 -15.11 10.48
N ALA A 114 11.74 -14.26 10.64
CA ALA A 114 11.91 -12.82 10.75
C ALA A 114 12.25 -12.36 12.17
N ASP A 115 12.77 -11.16 12.31
CA ASP A 115 12.96 -10.52 13.60
C ASP A 115 11.65 -9.88 14.08
N TRP A 116 10.94 -10.60 14.93
CA TRP A 116 9.60 -10.22 15.39
C TRP A 116 9.59 -9.05 16.38
N ASP A 117 10.74 -8.64 16.89
CA ASP A 117 10.84 -7.48 17.78
C ASP A 117 10.85 -6.16 17.00
N HIS A 118 11.25 -6.21 15.73
CA HIS A 118 11.32 -5.05 14.83
C HIS A 118 10.17 -5.03 13.81
N THR A 119 8.97 -5.47 14.22
CA THR A 119 7.77 -5.41 13.38
C THR A 119 7.36 -3.96 13.11
N TYR A 120 7.02 -3.63 11.87
CA TYR A 120 6.55 -2.30 11.49
C TYR A 120 5.13 -2.31 10.92
N TYR A 121 4.48 -1.17 11.00
CA TYR A 121 3.20 -0.90 10.36
C TYR A 121 3.31 0.41 9.56
N THR A 122 2.95 0.38 8.28
CA THR A 122 3.19 1.51 7.36
C THR A 122 2.50 2.81 7.75
N PHE A 123 1.49 2.77 8.62
CA PHE A 123 0.79 3.95 9.14
C PHE A 123 1.03 4.15 10.65
N SER A 124 2.15 3.65 11.19
CA SER A 124 2.57 3.96 12.56
C SER A 124 2.92 5.44 12.71
N GLU A 125 2.95 5.93 13.93
CA GLU A 125 3.27 7.34 14.22
C GLU A 125 4.68 7.71 13.76
N GLU A 126 5.67 6.82 13.98
CA GLU A 126 7.05 7.02 13.58
C GLU A 126 7.19 7.10 12.05
N LEU A 127 6.58 6.17 11.31
CA LEU A 127 6.64 6.18 9.85
C LEU A 127 5.85 7.35 9.27
N SER A 128 4.71 7.70 9.85
CA SER A 128 3.95 8.89 9.46
C SER A 128 4.74 10.19 9.65
N ARG A 129 5.53 10.27 10.71
CA ARG A 129 6.45 11.40 10.96
C ARG A 129 7.57 11.41 9.93
N ALA A 130 8.19 10.26 9.66
CA ALA A 130 9.26 10.14 8.67
C ALA A 130 8.78 10.54 7.26
N VAL A 131 7.61 10.08 6.83
CA VAL A 131 7.02 10.44 5.53
C VAL A 131 6.78 11.94 5.42
N ARG A 132 6.24 12.58 6.46
CA ARG A 132 6.04 14.03 6.47
C ARG A 132 7.36 14.80 6.40
N GLU A 133 8.39 14.36 7.12
CA GLU A 133 9.72 14.97 7.09
C GLU A 133 10.34 14.88 5.69
N VAL A 134 10.28 13.72 5.05
CA VAL A 134 10.76 13.53 3.66
C VAL A 134 10.00 14.43 2.69
N PHE A 135 8.68 14.52 2.81
CA PHE A 135 7.86 15.39 1.97
C PHE A 135 8.28 16.86 2.10
N VAL A 136 8.44 17.34 3.33
CA VAL A 136 8.86 18.74 3.59
C VAL A 136 10.24 19.03 3.00
N ARG A 137 11.19 18.12 3.18
CA ARG A 137 12.55 18.28 2.61
C ARG A 137 12.52 18.31 1.08
N TRP A 138 11.77 17.42 0.44
CA TRP A 138 11.66 17.40 -1.01
C TRP A 138 10.94 18.63 -1.57
N PHE A 139 9.91 19.11 -0.87
CA PHE A 139 9.26 20.35 -1.23
C PHE A 139 10.21 21.54 -1.12
N ALA A 140 10.97 21.65 -0.04
CA ALA A 140 11.97 22.72 0.15
C ALA A 140 13.11 22.65 -0.88
N ALA A 141 13.47 21.44 -1.35
CA ALA A 141 14.45 21.24 -2.40
C ALA A 141 13.90 21.44 -3.83
N GLY A 142 12.62 21.78 -3.99
CA GLY A 142 11.95 21.96 -5.30
C GLY A 142 11.72 20.67 -6.09
N LEU A 143 11.88 19.51 -5.48
CA LEU A 143 11.67 18.20 -6.11
C LEU A 143 10.19 17.83 -6.18
N ILE A 144 9.37 18.40 -5.33
CA ILE A 144 7.92 18.26 -5.31
C ILE A 144 7.28 19.61 -5.52
N TYR A 145 6.29 19.68 -6.39
CA TYR A 145 5.51 20.89 -6.65
C TYR A 145 4.05 20.56 -6.93
N ARG A 146 3.16 21.54 -6.74
CA ARG A 146 1.74 21.38 -7.09
C ARG A 146 1.54 21.83 -8.54
N GLY A 147 1.00 20.94 -9.36
CA GLY A 147 0.70 21.19 -10.76
C GLY A 147 -0.63 20.58 -11.19
N LYS A 148 -1.10 20.98 -12.41
CA LYS A 148 -2.22 20.33 -13.07
C LYS A 148 -1.68 19.17 -13.90
N TYR A 149 -2.26 17.99 -13.72
CA TYR A 149 -1.88 16.79 -14.46
C TYR A 149 -3.11 15.91 -14.71
N ILE A 150 -3.08 15.12 -15.79
CA ILE A 150 -4.13 14.10 -16.04
C ILE A 150 -3.85 12.91 -15.11
N ILE A 151 -4.85 12.54 -14.33
CA ILE A 151 -4.77 11.45 -13.34
C ILE A 151 -5.94 10.49 -13.51
N ASN A 152 -5.78 9.25 -13.10
CA ASN A 152 -6.90 8.34 -12.92
C ASN A 152 -7.72 8.81 -11.71
N TRP A 153 -9.00 9.04 -11.91
CA TRP A 153 -9.91 9.50 -10.86
C TRP A 153 -11.06 8.52 -10.68
N CYS A 154 -11.29 8.06 -9.47
CA CYS A 154 -12.44 7.24 -9.13
C CYS A 154 -13.60 8.12 -8.64
N PRO A 155 -14.72 8.23 -9.39
CA PRO A 155 -15.86 9.05 -8.97
C PRO A 155 -16.61 8.44 -7.77
N ARG A 156 -16.49 7.14 -7.53
CA ARG A 156 -17.06 6.46 -6.36
C ARG A 156 -16.25 6.74 -5.09
N CYS A 157 -14.92 6.56 -5.16
CA CYS A 157 -14.03 6.75 -4.02
C CYS A 157 -13.70 8.23 -3.77
N LEU A 158 -13.95 9.10 -4.76
CA LEU A 158 -13.64 10.53 -4.76
C LEU A 158 -12.13 10.79 -4.51
N THR A 159 -11.28 10.01 -5.18
CA THR A 159 -9.83 10.09 -5.05
C THR A 159 -9.13 9.70 -6.33
N ALA A 160 -7.84 10.09 -6.42
CA ALA A 160 -6.95 9.60 -7.46
C ALA A 160 -6.61 8.12 -7.22
N LEU A 161 -6.35 7.41 -8.32
CA LEU A 161 -5.88 6.03 -8.32
C LEU A 161 -4.54 5.92 -9.03
N SER A 162 -3.72 4.95 -8.64
CA SER A 162 -2.54 4.55 -9.40
C SER A 162 -2.94 3.84 -10.71
N ASN A 163 -1.96 3.64 -11.60
CA ASN A 163 -2.22 2.91 -12.84
C ASN A 163 -2.54 1.43 -12.59
N GLU A 164 -1.99 0.87 -11.52
CA GLU A 164 -2.18 -0.53 -11.11
C GLU A 164 -3.57 -0.76 -10.50
N GLU A 165 -4.17 0.28 -9.91
CA GLU A 165 -5.51 0.22 -9.31
C GLU A 165 -6.62 0.52 -10.32
N ALA A 166 -6.28 1.07 -11.49
CA ALA A 166 -7.22 1.40 -12.56
C ALA A 166 -7.32 0.23 -13.55
N GLU A 167 -8.31 -0.64 -13.34
CA GLU A 167 -8.60 -1.72 -14.29
C GLU A 167 -9.01 -1.12 -15.65
N LYS A 168 -8.42 -1.64 -16.72
CA LYS A 168 -8.72 -1.21 -18.09
C LYS A 168 -9.68 -2.19 -18.72
N GLU A 169 -10.78 -1.68 -19.23
CA GLU A 169 -11.76 -2.43 -20.01
C GLU A 169 -11.81 -1.90 -21.44
N GLU A 170 -11.93 -2.80 -22.40
CA GLU A 170 -12.23 -2.42 -23.79
C GLU A 170 -13.70 -2.01 -23.87
N THR A 171 -13.93 -0.78 -24.36
CA THR A 171 -15.28 -0.27 -24.59
C THR A 171 -15.38 0.25 -26.01
N ASP A 172 -16.53 0.02 -26.64
CA ASP A 172 -16.83 0.64 -27.93
C ASP A 172 -16.97 2.16 -27.74
N GLY A 173 -16.04 2.89 -28.32
CA GLY A 173 -16.00 4.33 -28.25
C GLY A 173 -15.95 4.98 -29.63
N SER A 174 -16.07 6.30 -29.68
CA SER A 174 -15.98 7.09 -30.92
C SER A 174 -14.98 8.21 -30.76
N LEU A 175 -14.19 8.43 -31.81
CA LEU A 175 -13.32 9.59 -31.89
C LEU A 175 -14.07 10.69 -32.65
N TRP A 176 -14.39 11.76 -31.95
CA TRP A 176 -15.14 12.89 -32.53
C TRP A 176 -14.17 13.88 -33.15
N ARG A 177 -14.41 14.24 -34.41
CA ARG A 177 -13.70 15.32 -35.10
C ARG A 177 -14.58 16.55 -35.13
N VAL A 178 -14.20 17.57 -34.38
CA VAL A 178 -14.94 18.84 -34.33
C VAL A 178 -14.29 19.82 -35.33
N ARG A 179 -15.10 20.41 -36.18
CA ARG A 179 -14.65 21.40 -37.20
C ARG A 179 -14.94 22.82 -36.68
N TYR A 180 -13.90 23.63 -36.60
CA TYR A 180 -13.99 25.04 -36.25
C TYR A 180 -13.72 25.85 -37.54
N PRO A 181 -14.73 26.55 -38.11
CA PRO A 181 -14.50 27.45 -39.26
C PRO A 181 -13.67 28.64 -38.78
N LEU A 182 -12.76 29.11 -39.66
CA LEU A 182 -12.03 30.35 -39.41
C LEU A 182 -12.95 31.54 -39.66
N GLU A 183 -12.77 32.63 -38.90
CA GLU A 183 -13.63 33.79 -38.92
C GLU A 183 -13.62 34.50 -40.31
N ASP A 184 -12.48 34.47 -41.01
CA ASP A 184 -12.27 35.04 -42.34
C ASP A 184 -12.79 34.15 -43.48
N GLY A 185 -13.35 33.00 -43.17
CA GLY A 185 -13.87 32.05 -44.17
C GLY A 185 -12.80 31.33 -45.00
N SER A 186 -11.51 31.51 -44.73
CA SER A 186 -10.41 30.95 -45.53
C SER A 186 -10.21 29.44 -45.32
N GLY A 187 -10.81 28.85 -44.27
CA GLY A 187 -10.64 27.44 -43.98
C GLY A 187 -11.31 27.00 -42.70
N GLN A 188 -10.88 25.83 -42.20
CA GLN A 188 -11.35 25.25 -40.94
C GLN A 188 -10.22 24.51 -40.22
N ILE A 189 -10.27 24.52 -38.89
CA ILE A 189 -9.41 23.70 -38.02
C ILE A 189 -10.23 22.48 -37.59
N ILE A 190 -9.63 21.31 -37.67
CA ILE A 190 -10.24 20.05 -37.22
C ILE A 190 -9.46 19.60 -35.95
N VAL A 191 -10.19 19.39 -34.88
CA VAL A 191 -9.65 18.90 -33.59
C VAL A 191 -10.24 17.55 -33.25
#